data_c0c5e0256d0c671bcea124818f60ec39
#
_entry.id   c0c5e0256d0c671bcea124818f60ec39
#
_cell.length_a   1.000
_cell.length_b   1.000
_cell.length_c   1.000
_cell.angle_alpha   90.00
_cell.angle_beta   90.00
_cell.angle_gamma   90.00
#
_symmetry.space_group_name_H-M   'P 1'
#
loop_
_entity.id
_entity.type
_entity.pdbx_description
1 polymer ?
#
loop_
_entity_poly.entity_id
_entity_poly.type
_entity_poly.pdbx_seq_one_letter_code
_entity_poly.pdbx_strand_id
1 'polypeptide(L)'
;MKIIGLDFDNTLTNYDNLFYQTARDLALIPQNIKSEKVAVRNYLKSINKEDEFTFLQGKVYGERIAEADQAKGMYEALIDLQCKGYKLKIVSHKTKYPIKGYKYDLRKGAIEWLSKNKFFNKNGLNLKRDDIFFESTKELKIERIFKEKCEIFIDDLPEILNLIDPRIDRILYSPKNDNNKYNFKKIQEWAELISILD
;
A
#
# COMPACT_ATOMS: atom_id res chain seq x y z
N MET A 1 -2.37 21.50 12.90
CA MET A 1 -2.27 20.86 11.56
C MET A 1 -2.25 19.36 11.80
N LYS A 2 -3.33 18.66 11.42
CA LYS A 2 -3.46 17.21 11.63
C LYS A 2 -2.55 16.41 10.70
N ILE A 3 -2.01 15.30 11.20
CA ILE A 3 -1.13 14.42 10.47
C ILE A 3 -1.88 13.16 10.05
N ILE A 4 -1.91 12.86 8.76
CA ILE A 4 -2.43 11.61 8.20
C ILE A 4 -1.25 10.70 7.88
N GLY A 5 -1.20 9.54 8.50
CA GLY A 5 -0.31 8.45 8.13
C GLY A 5 -0.96 7.55 7.08
N LEU A 6 -0.18 7.11 6.11
CA LEU A 6 -0.61 6.31 4.97
C LEU A 6 0.23 5.05 4.89
N ASP A 7 -0.37 3.89 4.77
CA ASP A 7 0.34 2.71 4.30
C ASP A 7 0.70 2.85 2.81
N PHE A 8 1.59 2.00 2.31
CA PHE A 8 2.07 2.07 0.94
C PHE A 8 1.51 0.95 0.06
N ASP A 9 1.72 -0.32 0.43
CA ASP A 9 1.36 -1.47 -0.40
C ASP A 9 -0.15 -1.73 -0.40
N ASN A 10 -0.80 -1.76 -1.56
CA ASN A 10 -2.25 -1.86 -1.80
C ASN A 10 -3.09 -0.72 -1.19
N THR A 11 -2.46 0.29 -0.62
CA THR A 11 -3.10 1.51 -0.14
C THR A 11 -2.84 2.66 -1.12
N LEU A 12 -1.57 3.04 -1.33
CA LEU A 12 -1.19 4.01 -2.37
C LEU A 12 -1.00 3.35 -3.74
N THR A 13 -0.57 2.11 -3.75
CA THR A 13 -0.31 1.30 -4.94
C THR A 13 -1.42 0.30 -5.19
N ASN A 14 -1.62 -0.08 -6.45
CA ASN A 14 -2.43 -1.23 -6.85
C ASN A 14 -1.54 -2.23 -7.62
N TYR A 15 -1.41 -3.43 -7.08
CA TYR A 15 -0.57 -4.47 -7.66
C TYR A 15 -1.33 -5.53 -8.46
N ASP A 16 -2.66 -5.49 -8.51
CA ASP A 16 -3.47 -6.56 -9.07
C ASP A 16 -3.04 -6.93 -10.50
N ASN A 17 -2.99 -5.94 -11.38
CA ASN A 17 -2.59 -6.16 -12.78
C ASN A 17 -1.12 -6.58 -12.88
N LEU A 18 -0.22 -5.98 -12.10
CA LEU A 18 1.20 -6.29 -12.15
C LEU A 18 1.50 -7.72 -11.68
N PHE A 19 0.79 -8.21 -10.64
CA PHE A 19 0.88 -9.63 -10.25
C PHE A 19 0.45 -10.57 -11.37
N TYR A 20 -0.69 -10.27 -12.02
CA TYR A 20 -1.18 -11.06 -13.13
C TYR A 20 -0.20 -11.07 -14.30
N GLN A 21 0.23 -9.89 -14.77
CA GLN A 21 1.17 -9.78 -15.90
C GLN A 21 2.49 -10.50 -15.60
N THR A 22 3.07 -10.26 -14.43
CA THR A 22 4.35 -10.91 -14.06
C THR A 22 4.21 -12.43 -13.97
N ALA A 23 3.09 -12.94 -13.45
CA ALA A 23 2.85 -14.37 -13.40
C ALA A 23 2.63 -14.98 -14.81
N ARG A 24 2.04 -14.21 -15.73
CA ARG A 24 1.88 -14.59 -17.13
C ARG A 24 3.23 -14.62 -17.86
N ASP A 25 4.05 -13.59 -17.70
CA ASP A 25 5.39 -13.48 -18.31
C ASP A 25 6.30 -14.65 -17.88
N LEU A 26 6.10 -15.13 -16.65
CA LEU A 26 6.83 -16.29 -16.10
C LEU A 26 6.16 -17.64 -16.39
N ALA A 27 5.08 -17.68 -17.19
CA ALA A 27 4.29 -18.87 -17.50
C ALA A 27 3.80 -19.64 -16.23
N LEU A 28 3.56 -18.93 -15.13
CA LEU A 28 3.12 -19.52 -13.86
C LEU A 28 1.61 -19.76 -13.81
N ILE A 29 0.83 -19.02 -14.60
CA ILE A 29 -0.63 -19.09 -14.62
C ILE A 29 -1.19 -19.15 -16.05
N PRO A 30 -2.35 -19.77 -16.29
CA PRO A 30 -3.03 -19.72 -17.58
C PRO A 30 -3.72 -18.36 -17.80
N GLN A 31 -4.14 -18.10 -19.04
CA GLN A 31 -4.71 -16.80 -19.43
C GLN A 31 -6.07 -16.47 -18.79
N ASN A 32 -6.82 -17.49 -18.43
CA ASN A 32 -8.19 -17.36 -17.90
C ASN A 32 -8.25 -16.99 -16.41
N ILE A 33 -7.12 -16.79 -15.73
CA ILE A 33 -7.09 -16.28 -14.37
C ILE A 33 -7.42 -14.79 -14.36
N LYS A 34 -8.24 -14.34 -13.39
CA LYS A 34 -8.53 -12.91 -13.22
C LYS A 34 -7.26 -12.10 -12.98
N SER A 35 -7.21 -10.89 -13.53
CA SER A 35 -6.12 -9.93 -13.29
C SER A 35 -6.21 -9.35 -11.88
N GLU A 36 -5.97 -10.21 -10.89
CA GLU A 36 -6.01 -9.88 -9.47
C GLU A 36 -4.93 -10.67 -8.72
N LYS A 37 -4.22 -9.99 -7.80
CA LYS A 37 -3.22 -10.62 -6.93
C LYS A 37 -3.78 -11.84 -6.19
N VAL A 38 -5.00 -11.71 -5.65
CA VAL A 38 -5.66 -12.81 -4.90
C VAL A 38 -5.96 -14.00 -5.80
N ALA A 39 -6.41 -13.77 -7.04
CA ALA A 39 -6.69 -14.83 -8.00
C ALA A 39 -5.41 -15.58 -8.39
N VAL A 40 -4.31 -14.86 -8.65
CA VAL A 40 -2.99 -15.45 -8.91
C VAL A 40 -2.52 -16.29 -7.73
N ARG A 41 -2.60 -15.75 -6.51
CA ARG A 41 -2.23 -16.47 -5.28
C ARG A 41 -3.04 -17.76 -5.11
N ASN A 42 -4.36 -17.67 -5.23
CA ASN A 42 -5.25 -18.81 -5.03
C ASN A 42 -5.01 -19.90 -6.07
N TYR A 43 -4.78 -19.53 -7.32
CA TYR A 43 -4.42 -20.50 -8.36
C TYR A 43 -3.11 -21.20 -8.04
N LEU A 44 -2.03 -20.47 -7.74
CA LEU A 44 -0.74 -21.08 -7.42
C LEU A 44 -0.82 -21.97 -6.18
N LYS A 45 -1.61 -21.57 -5.18
CA LYS A 45 -1.89 -22.40 -4.02
C LYS A 45 -2.64 -23.69 -4.38
N SER A 46 -3.64 -23.62 -5.25
CA SER A 46 -4.43 -24.80 -5.67
C SER A 46 -3.62 -25.87 -6.40
N ILE A 47 -2.45 -25.49 -6.95
CA ILE A 47 -1.52 -26.40 -7.62
C ILE A 47 -0.23 -26.65 -6.80
N ASN A 48 -0.25 -26.37 -5.48
CA ASN A 48 0.87 -26.53 -4.53
C ASN A 48 2.15 -25.78 -4.96
N LYS A 49 2.01 -24.55 -5.46
CA LYS A 49 3.11 -23.67 -5.89
C LYS A 49 3.17 -22.36 -5.08
N GLU A 50 2.96 -22.42 -3.77
CA GLU A 50 3.07 -21.23 -2.89
C GLU A 50 4.45 -20.60 -2.93
N ASP A 51 5.48 -21.41 -3.13
CA ASP A 51 6.86 -20.95 -3.28
C ASP A 51 7.06 -20.05 -4.50
N GLU A 52 6.38 -20.34 -5.60
CA GLU A 52 6.37 -19.51 -6.80
C GLU A 52 5.66 -18.18 -6.54
N PHE A 53 4.59 -18.18 -5.72
CA PHE A 53 3.95 -16.94 -5.33
C PHE A 53 4.88 -16.07 -4.46
N THR A 54 5.65 -16.67 -3.54
CA THR A 54 6.62 -15.94 -2.74
C THR A 54 7.76 -15.34 -3.61
N PHE A 55 8.23 -16.09 -4.61
CA PHE A 55 9.19 -15.59 -5.59
C PHE A 55 8.61 -14.44 -6.42
N LEU A 56 7.36 -14.60 -6.89
CA LEU A 56 6.62 -13.58 -7.63
C LEU A 56 6.47 -12.28 -6.84
N GLN A 57 6.21 -12.36 -5.52
CA GLN A 57 6.18 -11.18 -4.65
C GLN A 57 7.52 -10.42 -4.67
N GLY A 58 8.65 -11.13 -4.63
CA GLY A 58 9.97 -10.52 -4.74
C GLY A 58 10.17 -9.74 -6.03
N LYS A 59 9.71 -10.29 -7.17
CA LYS A 59 9.76 -9.61 -8.47
C LYS A 59 8.85 -8.39 -8.54
N VAL A 60 7.58 -8.54 -8.13
CA VAL A 60 6.58 -7.47 -8.20
C VAL A 60 6.94 -6.30 -7.29
N TYR A 61 7.27 -6.58 -6.02
CA TYR A 61 7.61 -5.53 -5.05
C TYR A 61 9.02 -4.97 -5.17
N GLY A 62 9.89 -5.64 -5.95
CA GLY A 62 11.27 -5.24 -6.17
C GLY A 62 11.52 -4.80 -7.61
N GLU A 63 11.81 -5.75 -8.48
CA GLU A 63 12.24 -5.50 -9.86
C GLU A 63 11.25 -4.65 -10.66
N ARG A 64 9.95 -4.98 -10.53
CA ARG A 64 8.89 -4.40 -11.35
C ARG A 64 8.03 -3.35 -10.63
N ILE A 65 8.36 -2.96 -9.41
CA ILE A 65 7.53 -2.05 -8.62
C ILE A 65 7.23 -0.73 -9.36
N ALA A 66 8.15 -0.24 -10.19
CA ALA A 66 7.97 0.96 -10.99
C ALA A 66 6.82 0.86 -12.02
N GLU A 67 6.32 -0.36 -12.31
CA GLU A 67 5.19 -0.61 -13.21
C GLU A 67 3.85 -0.70 -12.44
N ALA A 68 3.87 -0.70 -11.10
CA ALA A 68 2.64 -0.76 -10.31
C ALA A 68 1.76 0.47 -10.53
N ASP A 69 0.46 0.24 -10.64
CA ASP A 69 -0.53 1.30 -10.77
C ASP A 69 -0.68 2.07 -9.45
N GLN A 70 -1.13 3.31 -9.52
CA GLN A 70 -1.64 4.03 -8.35
C GLN A 70 -3.02 3.47 -7.97
N ALA A 71 -3.36 3.51 -6.69
CA ALA A 71 -4.75 3.33 -6.26
C ALA A 71 -5.62 4.42 -6.88
N LYS A 72 -6.76 4.01 -7.45
CA LYS A 72 -7.63 4.91 -8.23
C LYS A 72 -8.12 6.09 -7.38
N GLY A 73 -7.91 7.32 -7.87
CA GLY A 73 -8.35 8.57 -7.21
C GLY A 73 -7.51 8.96 -5.98
N MET A 74 -6.46 8.18 -5.66
CA MET A 74 -5.63 8.42 -4.48
C MET A 74 -4.87 9.75 -4.57
N TYR A 75 -4.23 10.01 -5.69
CA TYR A 75 -3.35 11.17 -5.83
C TYR A 75 -4.14 12.48 -5.69
N GLU A 76 -5.30 12.58 -6.32
CA GLU A 76 -6.21 13.71 -6.25
C GLU A 76 -6.70 13.94 -4.82
N ALA A 77 -7.15 12.87 -4.14
CA ALA A 77 -7.59 12.96 -2.76
C ALA A 77 -6.49 13.44 -1.80
N LEU A 78 -5.23 13.02 -2.02
CA LEU A 78 -4.09 13.47 -1.21
C LEU A 78 -3.76 14.96 -1.46
N ILE A 79 -3.89 15.46 -2.68
CA ILE A 79 -3.75 16.89 -2.98
C ILE A 79 -4.84 17.69 -2.25
N ASP A 80 -6.10 17.24 -2.32
CA ASP A 80 -7.23 17.92 -1.64
C ASP A 80 -7.03 17.95 -0.12
N LEU A 81 -6.55 16.87 0.47
CA LEU A 81 -6.22 16.83 1.90
C LEU A 81 -5.12 17.84 2.27
N GLN A 82 -4.08 17.96 1.45
CA GLN A 82 -3.04 18.97 1.69
C GLN A 82 -3.60 20.40 1.56
N CYS A 83 -4.49 20.65 0.59
CA CYS A 83 -5.17 21.94 0.45
C CYS A 83 -6.04 22.26 1.67
N LYS A 84 -6.61 21.25 2.34
CA LYS A 84 -7.34 21.39 3.62
C LYS A 84 -6.42 21.52 4.85
N GLY A 85 -5.10 21.54 4.65
CA GLY A 85 -4.11 21.75 5.70
C GLY A 85 -3.65 20.48 6.45
N TYR A 86 -3.94 19.29 5.92
CA TYR A 86 -3.38 18.05 6.47
C TYR A 86 -1.93 17.87 6.06
N LYS A 87 -1.10 17.37 6.99
CA LYS A 87 0.24 16.90 6.68
C LYS A 87 0.20 15.39 6.42
N LEU A 88 0.85 14.95 5.35
CA LEU A 88 0.89 13.54 4.95
C LEU A 88 2.22 12.90 5.36
N LYS A 89 2.18 11.68 5.86
CA LYS A 89 3.35 10.83 6.12
C LYS A 89 3.08 9.42 5.61
N ILE A 90 4.10 8.77 5.07
CA ILE A 90 4.00 7.36 4.65
C ILE A 90 4.68 6.51 5.71
N VAL A 91 3.94 5.55 6.30
CA VAL A 91 4.46 4.60 7.29
C VAL A 91 4.03 3.19 6.89
N SER A 92 4.94 2.41 6.34
CA SER A 92 4.62 1.09 5.81
C SER A 92 5.52 -0.01 6.38
N HIS A 93 4.94 -1.20 6.57
CA HIS A 93 5.72 -2.39 6.83
C HIS A 93 6.36 -2.86 5.51
N LYS A 94 7.66 -2.66 5.37
CA LYS A 94 8.40 -3.08 4.18
C LYS A 94 9.80 -3.55 4.55
N THR A 95 10.06 -4.84 4.37
CA THR A 95 11.41 -5.41 4.54
C THR A 95 12.36 -4.82 3.50
N LYS A 96 13.66 -4.84 3.79
CA LYS A 96 14.66 -4.34 2.84
C LYS A 96 14.80 -5.25 1.62
N TYR A 97 14.72 -6.56 1.84
CA TYR A 97 14.89 -7.58 0.80
C TYR A 97 13.70 -8.54 0.78
N PRO A 98 13.37 -9.15 -0.37
CA PRO A 98 12.34 -10.16 -0.46
C PRO A 98 12.76 -11.45 0.27
N ILE A 99 11.76 -12.26 0.65
CA ILE A 99 11.95 -13.57 1.29
C ILE A 99 12.61 -14.56 0.31
N LYS A 100 12.21 -14.54 -0.96
CA LYS A 100 12.72 -15.40 -2.03
C LYS A 100 13.14 -14.60 -3.26
N GLY A 101 14.09 -15.13 -4.02
CA GLY A 101 14.55 -14.54 -5.27
C GLY A 101 15.74 -13.59 -5.08
N TYR A 102 15.95 -12.72 -6.06
CA TYR A 102 17.01 -11.72 -6.05
C TYR A 102 16.83 -10.72 -4.91
N LYS A 103 17.94 -10.29 -4.32
CA LYS A 103 17.97 -9.28 -3.24
C LYS A 103 17.75 -7.86 -3.79
N TYR A 104 16.57 -7.60 -4.37
CA TYR A 104 16.16 -6.24 -4.70
C TYR A 104 15.97 -5.45 -3.41
N ASP A 105 16.43 -4.20 -3.36
CA ASP A 105 16.11 -3.30 -2.26
C ASP A 105 14.66 -2.78 -2.44
N LEU A 106 13.72 -3.42 -1.72
CA LEU A 106 12.29 -3.14 -1.82
C LEU A 106 11.95 -1.71 -1.36
N ARG A 107 12.72 -1.16 -0.43
CA ARG A 107 12.55 0.21 0.06
C ARG A 107 13.00 1.23 -0.97
N LYS A 108 14.13 0.96 -1.62
CA LYS A 108 14.62 1.79 -2.73
C LYS A 108 13.61 1.79 -3.88
N GLY A 109 13.10 0.62 -4.27
CA GLY A 109 12.07 0.52 -5.31
C GLY A 109 10.79 1.31 -4.97
N ALA A 110 10.32 1.25 -3.71
CA ALA A 110 9.17 2.05 -3.28
C ALA A 110 9.43 3.56 -3.38
N ILE A 111 10.63 4.01 -3.03
CA ILE A 111 11.04 5.41 -3.19
C ILE A 111 11.09 5.83 -4.67
N GLU A 112 11.57 4.96 -5.55
CA GLU A 112 11.61 5.20 -6.99
C GLU A 112 10.18 5.29 -7.56
N TRP A 113 9.27 4.42 -7.12
CA TRP A 113 7.86 4.49 -7.47
C TRP A 113 7.23 5.83 -7.03
N LEU A 114 7.45 6.26 -5.78
CA LEU A 114 6.98 7.55 -5.27
C LEU A 114 7.53 8.72 -6.09
N SER A 115 8.80 8.66 -6.48
CA SER A 115 9.44 9.68 -7.32
C SER A 115 8.80 9.76 -8.71
N LYS A 116 8.63 8.60 -9.37
CA LYS A 116 7.97 8.49 -10.68
C LYS A 116 6.53 9.04 -10.64
N ASN A 117 5.82 8.81 -9.55
CA ASN A 117 4.43 9.23 -9.35
C ASN A 117 4.31 10.64 -8.72
N LYS A 118 5.35 11.48 -8.82
CA LYS A 118 5.37 12.92 -8.48
C LYS A 118 5.14 13.25 -7.00
N PHE A 119 5.31 12.29 -6.07
CA PHE A 119 5.13 12.53 -4.65
C PHE A 119 6.10 13.58 -4.09
N PHE A 120 7.29 13.71 -4.68
CA PHE A 120 8.32 14.68 -4.25
C PHE A 120 8.30 16.00 -5.04
N ASN A 121 7.48 16.12 -6.07
CA ASN A 121 7.46 17.30 -6.92
C ASN A 121 6.86 18.50 -6.16
N LYS A 122 7.49 19.68 -6.32
CA LYS A 122 7.00 20.93 -5.72
C LYS A 122 5.58 21.31 -6.17
N ASN A 123 5.23 20.98 -7.40
CA ASN A 123 3.89 21.21 -7.96
C ASN A 123 2.96 19.99 -7.79
N GLY A 124 3.30 19.06 -6.92
CA GLY A 124 2.53 17.88 -6.56
C GLY A 124 2.38 17.80 -5.05
N LEU A 125 2.50 16.59 -4.49
CA LEU A 125 2.37 16.37 -3.05
C LEU A 125 3.53 16.97 -2.23
N ASN A 126 4.66 17.30 -2.86
CA ASN A 126 5.81 17.93 -2.22
C ASN A 126 6.26 17.25 -0.91
N LEU A 127 6.09 15.92 -0.80
CA LEU A 127 6.55 15.17 0.35
C LEU A 127 8.07 15.21 0.44
N LYS A 128 8.57 15.20 1.66
CA LYS A 128 10.01 15.08 1.93
C LYS A 128 10.38 13.62 2.19
N ARG A 129 11.63 13.27 1.97
CA ARG A 129 12.14 11.94 2.32
C ARG A 129 11.94 11.62 3.81
N ASP A 130 12.04 12.61 4.67
CA ASP A 130 11.85 12.50 6.12
C ASP A 130 10.37 12.28 6.53
N ASP A 131 9.43 12.33 5.60
CA ASP A 131 8.03 12.00 5.83
C ASP A 131 7.70 10.53 5.43
N ILE A 132 8.74 9.72 5.07
CA ILE A 132 8.56 8.35 4.58
C ILE A 132 9.34 7.36 5.45
N PHE A 133 8.63 6.40 6.00
CA PHE A 133 9.16 5.41 6.93
C PHE A 133 8.81 4.01 6.47
N PHE A 134 9.82 3.17 6.27
CA PHE A 134 9.67 1.75 5.97
C PHE A 134 10.20 0.94 7.14
N GLU A 135 9.31 0.27 7.85
CA GLU A 135 9.64 -0.51 9.02
C GLU A 135 9.74 -2.01 8.67
N SER A 136 10.60 -2.73 9.38
CA SER A 136 10.87 -4.14 9.07
C SER A 136 9.87 -5.11 9.72
N THR A 137 9.08 -4.65 10.68
CA THR A 137 8.02 -5.43 11.34
C THR A 137 6.74 -4.61 11.51
N LYS A 138 5.64 -5.31 11.80
CA LYS A 138 4.35 -4.66 12.10
C LYS A 138 4.41 -3.84 13.38
N GLU A 139 5.08 -4.35 14.39
CA GLU A 139 5.25 -3.68 15.69
C GLU A 139 5.98 -2.34 15.52
N LEU A 140 7.09 -2.35 14.79
CA LEU A 140 7.84 -1.11 14.49
C LEU A 140 7.01 -0.12 13.65
N LYS A 141 6.14 -0.61 12.75
CA LYS A 141 5.19 0.24 12.02
C LYS A 141 4.23 0.94 12.98
N ILE A 142 3.66 0.22 13.94
CA ILE A 142 2.75 0.79 14.94
C ILE A 142 3.47 1.82 15.82
N GLU A 143 4.67 1.50 16.31
CA GLU A 143 5.50 2.43 17.08
C GLU A 143 5.81 3.70 16.27
N ARG A 144 6.11 3.55 14.97
CA ARG A 144 6.38 4.67 14.08
C ARG A 144 5.15 5.57 13.90
N ILE A 145 3.98 5.01 13.70
CA ILE A 145 2.72 5.75 13.58
C ILE A 145 2.52 6.66 14.81
N PHE A 146 2.74 6.11 16.00
CA PHE A 146 2.64 6.86 17.24
C PHE A 146 3.74 7.95 17.36
N LYS A 147 5.01 7.60 17.10
CA LYS A 147 6.16 8.51 17.15
C LYS A 147 5.98 9.71 16.20
N GLU A 148 5.44 9.46 15.02
CA GLU A 148 5.17 10.49 14.01
C GLU A 148 3.90 11.31 14.30
N LYS A 149 3.23 11.02 15.43
CA LYS A 149 2.01 11.72 15.90
C LYS A 149 0.90 11.73 14.85
N CYS A 150 0.73 10.60 14.13
CA CYS A 150 -0.40 10.45 13.23
C CYS A 150 -1.71 10.52 14.02
N GLU A 151 -2.61 11.40 13.64
CA GLU A 151 -3.95 11.51 14.23
C GLU A 151 -4.96 10.66 13.44
N ILE A 152 -4.65 10.37 12.19
CA ILE A 152 -5.43 9.54 11.28
C ILE A 152 -4.47 8.55 10.62
N PHE A 153 -4.89 7.29 10.45
CA PHE A 153 -4.10 6.29 9.73
C PHE A 153 -4.96 5.51 8.74
N ILE A 154 -4.47 5.39 7.50
CA ILE A 154 -5.14 4.70 6.40
C ILE A 154 -4.32 3.48 5.99
N ASP A 155 -4.96 2.31 5.96
CA ASP A 155 -4.32 1.03 5.66
C ASP A 155 -5.32 0.09 4.97
N ASP A 156 -4.84 -0.86 4.15
CA ASP A 156 -5.65 -1.90 3.51
C ASP A 156 -5.82 -3.15 4.39
N LEU A 157 -5.08 -3.24 5.50
CA LEU A 157 -5.06 -4.40 6.38
C LEU A 157 -5.81 -4.14 7.70
N PRO A 158 -7.00 -4.75 7.91
CA PRO A 158 -7.73 -4.64 9.16
C PRO A 158 -6.92 -5.05 10.38
N GLU A 159 -6.03 -6.03 10.21
CA GLU A 159 -5.15 -6.53 11.28
C GLU A 159 -4.17 -5.46 11.79
N ILE A 160 -3.67 -4.58 10.92
CA ILE A 160 -2.82 -3.45 11.31
C ILE A 160 -3.66 -2.41 12.06
N LEU A 161 -4.82 -2.05 11.49
CA LEU A 161 -5.70 -1.05 12.10
C LEU A 161 -6.19 -1.48 13.49
N ASN A 162 -6.37 -2.78 13.73
CA ASN A 162 -6.74 -3.31 15.05
C ASN A 162 -5.62 -3.14 16.11
N LEU A 163 -4.35 -3.07 15.70
CA LEU A 163 -3.21 -2.86 16.59
C LEU A 163 -2.96 -1.38 16.92
N ILE A 164 -3.52 -0.47 16.13
CA ILE A 164 -3.35 0.98 16.33
C ILE A 164 -4.24 1.44 17.50
N ASP A 165 -3.71 2.32 18.34
CA ASP A 165 -4.43 2.94 19.46
C ASP A 165 -5.76 3.57 18.97
N PRO A 166 -6.90 3.25 19.62
CA PRO A 166 -8.21 3.78 19.23
C PRO A 166 -8.34 5.32 19.26
N ARG A 167 -7.42 6.02 19.89
CA ARG A 167 -7.34 7.49 19.85
C ARG A 167 -6.90 8.04 18.51
N ILE A 168 -6.31 7.21 17.66
CA ILE A 168 -5.99 7.53 16.28
C ILE A 168 -7.20 7.14 15.40
N ASP A 169 -7.70 8.04 14.59
CA ASP A 169 -8.76 7.74 13.61
C ASP A 169 -8.23 6.73 12.58
N ARG A 170 -8.83 5.53 12.58
CA ARG A 170 -8.43 4.41 11.73
C ARG A 170 -9.38 4.29 10.55
N ILE A 171 -8.82 4.25 9.35
CA ILE A 171 -9.59 4.16 8.11
C ILE A 171 -9.10 2.98 7.28
N LEU A 172 -9.98 2.02 7.03
CA LEU A 172 -9.70 0.89 6.16
C LEU A 172 -9.95 1.30 4.71
N TYR A 173 -8.92 1.20 3.87
CA TYR A 173 -9.09 1.25 2.42
C TYR A 173 -9.38 -0.14 1.89
N SER A 174 -10.59 -0.38 1.41
CA SER A 174 -11.05 -1.68 0.92
C SER A 174 -11.78 -1.52 -0.43
N PRO A 175 -11.06 -1.39 -1.55
CA PRO A 175 -11.66 -1.16 -2.88
C PRO A 175 -12.50 -2.34 -3.38
N LYS A 176 -12.28 -3.52 -2.81
CA LYS A 176 -13.11 -4.69 -3.07
C LYS A 176 -14.10 -4.82 -1.91
N ASN A 177 -15.38 -4.81 -2.25
CA ASN A 177 -16.43 -4.87 -1.25
C ASN A 177 -16.24 -6.13 -0.39
N ASP A 178 -15.92 -5.95 0.88
CA ASP A 178 -16.01 -6.97 1.89
C ASP A 178 -17.21 -6.65 2.81
N ASN A 179 -17.96 -7.67 3.19
CA ASN A 179 -19.15 -7.51 4.05
C ASN A 179 -18.80 -7.50 5.54
N ASN A 180 -17.51 -7.44 5.90
CA ASN A 180 -17.10 -7.47 7.29
C ASN A 180 -17.43 -6.15 7.99
N LYS A 181 -17.80 -6.23 9.26
CA LYS A 181 -18.00 -5.08 10.14
C LYS A 181 -16.72 -4.84 10.94
N TYR A 182 -16.30 -3.59 10.98
CA TYR A 182 -15.09 -3.16 11.69
C TYR A 182 -15.44 -2.04 12.70
N ASN A 183 -14.62 -1.89 13.72
CA ASN A 183 -14.73 -0.82 14.72
C ASN A 183 -14.03 0.49 14.26
N PHE A 184 -13.82 0.65 12.96
CA PHE A 184 -13.20 1.81 12.34
C PHE A 184 -13.87 2.14 11.01
N LYS A 185 -13.65 3.35 10.54
CA LYS A 185 -14.20 3.83 9.26
C LYS A 185 -13.66 2.98 8.09
N LYS A 186 -14.48 2.81 7.05
CA LYS A 186 -14.08 2.12 5.82
C LYS A 186 -14.41 2.98 4.62
N ILE A 187 -13.48 3.02 3.65
CA ILE A 187 -13.69 3.61 2.33
C ILE A 187 -13.42 2.56 1.24
N GLN A 188 -14.16 2.61 0.17
CA GLN A 188 -13.93 1.82 -1.04
C GLN A 188 -13.20 2.64 -2.11
N GLU A 189 -13.48 3.94 -2.14
CA GLU A 189 -12.86 4.89 -3.05
C GLU A 189 -12.18 6.02 -2.28
N TRP A 190 -11.06 6.49 -2.78
CA TRP A 190 -10.30 7.59 -2.17
C TRP A 190 -11.09 8.90 -2.10
N ALA A 191 -12.05 9.12 -3.04
CA ALA A 191 -12.91 10.29 -3.03
C ALA A 191 -13.80 10.37 -1.77
N GLU A 192 -14.15 9.23 -1.15
CA GLU A 192 -14.95 9.18 0.08
C GLU A 192 -14.18 9.75 1.29
N LEU A 193 -12.85 9.76 1.22
CA LEU A 193 -12.01 10.18 2.35
C LEU A 193 -12.28 11.63 2.77
N ILE A 194 -12.51 12.51 1.81
CA ILE A 194 -12.78 13.92 2.05
C ILE A 194 -14.07 14.08 2.90
N SER A 195 -15.14 13.40 2.51
CA SER A 195 -16.44 13.49 3.21
C SER A 195 -16.43 12.81 4.59
N ILE A 196 -15.52 11.87 4.82
CA ILE A 196 -15.38 11.20 6.13
C ILE A 196 -14.59 12.07 7.13
N LEU A 197 -13.73 12.97 6.65
CA LEU A 197 -12.85 13.81 7.46
C LEU A 197 -13.40 15.23 7.69
N ASP A 198 -14.41 15.64 6.93
CA ASP A 198 -15.18 16.88 7.16
C ASP A 198 -16.16 16.70 8.31
#